data_b6896bf50d0eafd225186424ee04629a
#
_entry.id   b6896bf50d0eafd225186424ee04629a
#
_cell.length_a   1.000
_cell.length_b   1.000
_cell.length_c   1.000
_cell.angle_alpha   90.00
_cell.angle_beta   90.00
_cell.angle_gamma   90.00
#
_symmetry.space_group_name_H-M   'P 1'
#
loop_
_entity.id
_entity.type
_entity.pdbx_description
1 polymer ?
#
loop_
_entity_poly.entity_id
_entity_poly.type
_entity_poly.pdbx_seq_one_letter_code
_entity_poly.pdbx_strand_id
1 'polypeptide(L)'
;MLPAITIKQRALEAGFDVVGIAPPSALKDLEFLPQWLKKGYGGEMRYLADPRREDPRRVLPSVKSVLCVGLIYNTPHPYSTDITDLTRSERDLPLRRTMNCDARPPAWISRYAWGEDYHEVMRKKLEQLRAILEQAASGVETRVYVDTGPIMERTFARLSGIGWMGKNTCLINEQKGSWFFLGVILTNLELELDLPAPDRCGSCTRCLEACPTGALVEPYVMDASRCISYFNIEVRGAIPEEFRTAIGRNVFGCDICQDVCPWNSRPLSVVNGSLHVDAAHGENSSPDSHQRRAPTTSLPEFQPMQVEIQSREPLADHAAEDEAVPQVSNTEPFSLFNPPLEELASISEKDFRRVFARSPIKRAKYRGWLRNLCVVMGNSGDGRFIPWLETAAGNPDPIVREHAAWALRRLSGGVSTG
;
A
#
# COMPACT_ATOMS: atom_id res chain seq x y z
N MET A 1 -35.85 4.47 -15.45
CA MET A 1 -34.47 4.81 -15.00
C MET A 1 -34.30 4.24 -13.58
N LEU A 2 -33.22 3.51 -13.30
CA LEU A 2 -32.99 3.00 -11.95
C LEU A 2 -32.68 4.18 -11.01
N PRO A 3 -33.33 4.27 -9.83
CA PRO A 3 -32.99 5.26 -8.83
C PRO A 3 -31.54 5.07 -8.34
N ALA A 4 -30.85 6.17 -7.97
CA ALA A 4 -29.49 6.13 -7.44
C ALA A 4 -29.35 5.17 -6.23
N ILE A 5 -30.38 5.15 -5.35
CA ILE A 5 -30.41 4.25 -4.20
C ILE A 5 -30.37 2.77 -4.61
N THR A 6 -31.07 2.40 -5.69
CA THR A 6 -31.06 1.03 -6.22
C THR A 6 -29.68 0.65 -6.75
N ILE A 7 -29.00 1.57 -7.46
CA ILE A 7 -27.65 1.34 -7.97
C ILE A 7 -26.66 1.15 -6.82
N LYS A 8 -26.75 1.99 -5.79
CA LYS A 8 -25.93 1.83 -4.57
C LYS A 8 -26.18 0.50 -3.87
N GLN A 9 -27.46 0.11 -3.76
CA GLN A 9 -27.83 -1.18 -3.18
C GLN A 9 -27.20 -2.34 -3.98
N ARG A 10 -27.28 -2.30 -5.31
CA ARG A 10 -26.65 -3.32 -6.18
C ARG A 10 -25.11 -3.34 -6.05
N ALA A 11 -24.47 -2.21 -5.85
CA ALA A 11 -23.02 -2.16 -5.57
C ALA A 11 -22.67 -2.86 -4.25
N LEU A 12 -23.44 -2.61 -3.19
CA LEU A 12 -23.27 -3.30 -1.89
C LEU A 12 -23.54 -4.80 -2.01
N GLU A 13 -24.58 -5.22 -2.73
CA GLU A 13 -24.90 -6.62 -3.01
C GLU A 13 -23.80 -7.32 -3.84
N ALA A 14 -23.11 -6.58 -4.73
CA ALA A 14 -21.93 -7.07 -5.45
C ALA A 14 -20.69 -7.20 -4.56
N GLY A 15 -20.82 -6.83 -3.27
CA GLY A 15 -19.80 -6.98 -2.24
C GLY A 15 -18.81 -5.84 -2.17
N PHE A 16 -19.16 -4.62 -2.63
CA PHE A 16 -18.39 -3.42 -2.31
C PHE A 16 -18.73 -2.94 -0.89
N ASP A 17 -17.73 -2.38 -0.18
CA ASP A 17 -17.90 -1.92 1.20
C ASP A 17 -18.37 -0.48 1.31
N VAL A 18 -18.10 0.32 0.28
CA VAL A 18 -18.50 1.72 0.17
C VAL A 18 -18.91 2.04 -1.27
N VAL A 19 -19.87 2.94 -1.42
CA VAL A 19 -20.38 3.40 -2.71
C VAL A 19 -20.86 4.83 -2.61
N GLY A 20 -20.63 5.62 -3.66
CA GLY A 20 -21.14 6.97 -3.76
C GLY A 20 -21.13 7.47 -5.20
N ILE A 21 -21.86 8.56 -5.49
CA ILE A 21 -22.03 9.11 -6.82
C ILE A 21 -21.58 10.55 -6.83
N ALA A 22 -20.57 10.84 -7.67
CA ALA A 22 -19.96 12.17 -7.84
C ALA A 22 -20.43 12.83 -9.15
N PRO A 23 -20.40 14.18 -9.22
CA PRO A 23 -20.56 14.88 -10.49
C PRO A 23 -19.35 14.62 -11.40
N PRO A 24 -19.50 14.69 -12.74
CA PRO A 24 -18.39 14.52 -13.67
C PRO A 24 -17.47 15.76 -13.78
N SER A 25 -17.82 16.83 -13.09
CA SER A 25 -17.10 18.10 -13.09
C SER A 25 -16.43 18.31 -11.73
N ALA A 26 -15.13 18.10 -11.67
CA ALA A 26 -14.32 18.35 -10.48
C ALA A 26 -13.15 19.29 -10.80
N LEU A 27 -13.38 20.29 -11.66
CA LEU A 27 -12.33 21.09 -12.31
C LEU A 27 -11.38 21.75 -11.32
N LYS A 28 -11.88 22.34 -10.22
CA LYS A 28 -11.02 22.98 -9.20
C LYS A 28 -10.08 22.00 -8.51
N ASP A 29 -10.57 20.82 -8.16
CA ASP A 29 -9.76 19.79 -7.52
C ASP A 29 -8.73 19.18 -8.49
N LEU A 30 -9.04 19.17 -9.79
CA LEU A 30 -8.15 18.65 -10.82
C LEU A 30 -7.08 19.67 -11.24
N GLU A 31 -7.30 20.97 -11.04
CA GLU A 31 -6.31 22.03 -11.28
C GLU A 31 -5.05 21.89 -10.39
N PHE A 32 -5.16 21.20 -9.29
CA PHE A 32 -4.02 20.92 -8.40
C PHE A 32 -2.93 20.07 -9.10
N LEU A 33 -3.33 19.09 -9.92
CA LEU A 33 -2.40 18.13 -10.53
C LEU A 33 -1.33 18.78 -11.42
N PRO A 34 -1.66 19.69 -12.37
CA PRO A 34 -0.65 20.37 -13.17
C PRO A 34 0.36 21.18 -12.34
N GLN A 35 -0.08 21.85 -11.28
CA GLN A 35 0.78 22.61 -10.40
C GLN A 35 1.71 21.68 -9.58
N TRP A 36 1.21 20.56 -9.10
CA TRP A 36 1.95 19.53 -8.39
C TRP A 36 3.01 18.88 -9.29
N LEU A 37 2.68 18.57 -10.54
CA LEU A 37 3.63 18.09 -11.55
C LEU A 37 4.71 19.12 -11.87
N LYS A 38 4.36 20.40 -11.98
CA LYS A 38 5.31 21.49 -12.22
C LYS A 38 6.33 21.65 -11.10
N LYS A 39 5.97 21.32 -9.86
CA LYS A 39 6.88 21.27 -8.70
C LYS A 39 7.84 20.07 -8.74
N GLY A 40 7.71 19.14 -9.71
CA GLY A 40 8.50 17.92 -9.80
C GLY A 40 8.07 16.81 -8.83
N TYR A 41 6.98 16.99 -8.11
CA TYR A 41 6.51 16.06 -7.07
C TYR A 41 6.08 14.69 -7.61
N GLY A 42 5.83 14.58 -8.91
CA GLY A 42 5.50 13.30 -9.58
C GLY A 42 6.70 12.40 -9.85
N GLY A 43 7.94 12.89 -9.69
CA GLY A 43 9.14 12.12 -10.01
C GLY A 43 9.11 11.54 -11.43
N GLU A 44 9.45 10.25 -11.57
CA GLU A 44 9.48 9.54 -12.87
C GLU A 44 8.09 9.09 -13.36
N MET A 45 7.01 9.35 -12.61
CA MET A 45 5.64 8.89 -12.94
C MET A 45 4.99 9.74 -14.04
N ARG A 46 5.58 9.71 -15.25
CA ARG A 46 5.13 10.51 -16.43
C ARG A 46 3.68 10.26 -16.84
N TYR A 47 3.13 9.07 -16.50
CA TYR A 47 1.73 8.74 -16.78
C TYR A 47 0.72 9.64 -16.04
N LEU A 48 1.15 10.34 -14.98
CA LEU A 48 0.31 11.31 -14.27
C LEU A 48 0.07 12.59 -15.09
N ALA A 49 0.90 12.87 -16.08
CA ALA A 49 0.75 14.02 -16.96
C ALA A 49 -0.26 13.79 -18.11
N ASP A 50 -0.99 12.68 -18.12
CA ASP A 50 -2.04 12.43 -19.11
C ASP A 50 -3.16 13.49 -18.97
N PRO A 51 -3.42 14.32 -19.99
CA PRO A 51 -4.38 15.40 -19.90
C PRO A 51 -5.83 14.93 -19.72
N ARG A 52 -6.13 13.67 -20.00
CA ARG A 52 -7.45 13.09 -19.70
C ARG A 52 -7.77 13.07 -18.21
N ARG A 53 -6.75 13.12 -17.33
CA ARG A 53 -6.93 13.20 -15.88
C ARG A 53 -7.54 14.52 -15.41
N GLU A 54 -7.47 15.56 -16.23
CA GLU A 54 -7.98 16.89 -15.91
C GLU A 54 -9.50 17.00 -16.08
N ASP A 55 -10.11 16.14 -16.91
CA ASP A 55 -11.55 16.17 -17.16
C ASP A 55 -12.05 14.79 -17.62
N PRO A 56 -12.99 14.17 -16.88
CA PRO A 56 -13.55 12.87 -17.24
C PRO A 56 -14.31 12.88 -18.58
N ARG A 57 -14.75 14.06 -19.05
CA ARG A 57 -15.38 14.22 -20.39
C ARG A 57 -14.41 13.95 -21.53
N ARG A 58 -13.10 14.05 -21.31
CA ARG A 58 -12.08 13.63 -22.28
C ARG A 58 -12.00 12.10 -22.43
N VAL A 59 -12.57 11.37 -21.48
CA VAL A 59 -12.62 9.88 -21.47
C VAL A 59 -13.97 9.39 -21.96
N LEU A 60 -15.05 9.98 -21.48
CA LEU A 60 -16.43 9.71 -21.87
C LEU A 60 -17.14 11.05 -22.08
N PRO A 61 -17.25 11.57 -23.33
CA PRO A 61 -17.86 12.88 -23.60
C PRO A 61 -19.31 13.02 -23.11
N SER A 62 -20.04 11.92 -23.10
CA SER A 62 -21.46 11.85 -22.64
C SER A 62 -21.60 11.71 -21.13
N VAL A 63 -20.50 11.67 -20.34
CA VAL A 63 -20.55 11.41 -18.89
C VAL A 63 -21.41 12.44 -18.16
N LYS A 64 -22.32 11.94 -17.32
CA LYS A 64 -23.20 12.74 -16.45
C LYS A 64 -23.01 12.43 -14.97
N SER A 65 -22.50 11.23 -14.64
CA SER A 65 -22.26 10.81 -13.26
C SER A 65 -21.02 9.91 -13.18
N VAL A 66 -20.34 9.95 -12.03
CA VAL A 66 -19.22 9.07 -11.70
C VAL A 66 -19.61 8.24 -10.49
N LEU A 67 -19.86 6.95 -10.69
CA LEU A 67 -20.10 6.00 -9.62
C LEU A 67 -18.75 5.57 -9.05
N CYS A 68 -18.54 5.84 -7.76
CA CYS A 68 -17.34 5.46 -7.01
C CYS A 68 -17.65 4.33 -6.05
N VAL A 69 -16.76 3.36 -5.97
CA VAL A 69 -16.88 2.22 -5.06
C VAL A 69 -15.55 1.92 -4.39
N GLY A 70 -15.59 1.22 -3.25
CA GLY A 70 -14.38 0.74 -2.59
C GLY A 70 -14.54 -0.63 -1.96
N LEU A 71 -13.41 -1.36 -1.90
CA LEU A 71 -13.28 -2.65 -1.22
C LEU A 71 -12.22 -2.56 -0.12
N ILE A 72 -12.57 -2.95 1.09
CA ILE A 72 -11.64 -3.04 2.22
C ILE A 72 -10.62 -4.14 1.96
N TYR A 73 -9.32 -3.82 2.14
CA TYR A 73 -8.22 -4.78 2.11
C TYR A 73 -7.51 -4.94 3.45
N ASN A 74 -7.97 -4.24 4.48
CA ASN A 74 -7.41 -4.40 5.82
C ASN A 74 -7.63 -5.83 6.32
N THR A 75 -6.65 -6.35 7.04
CA THR A 75 -6.69 -7.68 7.66
C THR A 75 -6.47 -7.57 9.17
N PRO A 76 -6.76 -8.58 9.98
CA PRO A 76 -6.57 -8.52 11.43
C PRO A 76 -5.09 -8.53 11.88
N HIS A 77 -4.15 -8.64 10.97
CA HIS A 77 -2.73 -8.63 11.28
C HIS A 77 -2.26 -7.26 11.85
N PRO A 78 -1.23 -7.24 12.69
CA PRO A 78 -0.62 -6.02 13.24
C PRO A 78 -0.20 -5.02 12.14
N TYR A 79 -0.15 -3.74 12.49
CA TYR A 79 0.39 -2.68 11.64
C TYR A 79 1.93 -2.69 11.63
N SER A 80 2.54 -2.05 10.65
CA SER A 80 4.00 -2.01 10.55
C SER A 80 4.63 -1.31 11.75
N THR A 81 3.96 -0.31 12.28
CA THR A 81 4.38 0.44 13.47
C THR A 81 4.19 -0.33 14.77
N ASP A 82 3.21 -1.21 14.88
CA ASP A 82 3.00 -2.06 16.06
C ASP A 82 4.17 -3.04 16.26
N ILE A 83 4.78 -3.50 15.18
CA ILE A 83 5.86 -4.51 15.21
C ILE A 83 7.20 -3.91 15.65
N THR A 84 7.42 -2.62 15.39
CA THR A 84 8.64 -1.92 15.81
C THR A 84 8.66 -1.65 17.33
N ASP A 85 7.51 -1.54 17.97
CA ASP A 85 7.41 -1.34 19.41
C ASP A 85 7.60 -2.63 20.24
N LEU A 86 7.59 -3.79 19.61
CA LEU A 86 7.81 -5.08 20.30
C LEU A 86 9.22 -5.20 20.96
N THR A 87 10.14 -4.31 20.60
CA THR A 87 11.46 -4.22 21.28
C THR A 87 11.42 -3.43 22.58
N ARG A 88 10.34 -2.68 22.88
CA ARG A 88 10.25 -1.78 24.04
C ARG A 88 9.46 -2.32 25.23
N SER A 89 8.54 -3.25 25.06
CA SER A 89 7.77 -3.79 26.19
C SER A 89 7.79 -5.32 26.21
N GLU A 90 8.74 -5.85 26.95
CA GLU A 90 9.08 -7.28 26.94
C GLU A 90 8.16 -8.19 27.75
N ARG A 91 7.01 -7.82 28.31
CA ARG A 91 6.40 -8.68 29.33
C ARG A 91 4.97 -9.19 29.12
N ASP A 92 4.11 -8.60 28.25
CA ASP A 92 2.66 -8.87 28.37
C ASP A 92 1.85 -9.20 27.11
N LEU A 93 2.41 -9.80 26.02
CA LEU A 93 1.60 -10.18 24.87
C LEU A 93 1.54 -11.69 24.59
N PRO A 94 0.32 -12.30 24.46
CA PRO A 94 0.14 -13.74 24.25
C PRO A 94 0.66 -14.26 22.88
N LEU A 95 1.05 -13.38 21.96
CA LEU A 95 1.63 -13.73 20.64
C LEU A 95 3.11 -14.14 20.67
N ARG A 96 3.76 -14.13 21.85
CA ARG A 96 5.16 -14.50 22.05
C ARG A 96 5.52 -15.96 21.75
N ARG A 97 4.55 -16.85 21.63
CA ARG A 97 4.84 -18.29 21.48
C ARG A 97 5.28 -18.71 20.07
N THR A 98 5.14 -17.85 19.08
CA THR A 98 5.48 -18.15 17.68
C THR A 98 6.55 -17.24 17.07
N MET A 99 7.03 -16.22 17.78
CA MET A 99 8.10 -15.33 17.31
C MET A 99 9.38 -15.60 18.09
N ASN A 100 10.40 -16.10 17.40
CA ASN A 100 11.73 -16.31 17.95
C ASN A 100 12.31 -14.94 18.34
N CYS A 101 12.51 -14.69 19.66
CA CYS A 101 12.85 -13.37 20.23
C CYS A 101 14.26 -12.87 19.89
N ASP A 102 15.08 -13.67 19.21
CA ASP A 102 16.41 -13.28 18.73
C ASP A 102 16.41 -12.67 17.33
N ALA A 103 15.24 -12.56 16.70
CA ALA A 103 15.12 -12.05 15.34
C ALA A 103 14.88 -10.54 15.33
N ARG A 104 15.76 -9.82 14.66
CA ARG A 104 15.55 -8.41 14.25
C ARG A 104 14.26 -8.27 13.48
N PRO A 105 13.63 -7.07 13.40
CA PRO A 105 12.32 -6.92 12.78
C PRO A 105 12.37 -7.45 11.33
N PRO A 106 11.42 -8.35 10.97
CA PRO A 106 11.38 -8.93 9.64
C PRO A 106 11.08 -7.85 8.57
N ALA A 107 11.23 -8.19 7.31
CA ALA A 107 10.92 -7.33 6.19
C ALA A 107 9.44 -6.91 6.18
N TRP A 108 9.15 -5.75 5.57
CA TRP A 108 7.78 -5.28 5.39
C TRP A 108 7.40 -5.20 3.92
N ILE A 109 6.28 -5.79 3.59
CA ILE A 109 5.55 -5.58 2.34
C ILE A 109 4.27 -4.85 2.72
N SER A 110 3.97 -3.75 2.02
CA SER A 110 2.75 -2.99 2.27
C SER A 110 1.51 -3.86 2.17
N ARG A 111 0.59 -3.67 3.10
CA ARG A 111 -0.63 -4.45 3.31
C ARG A 111 -1.44 -4.66 2.03
N TYR A 112 -1.51 -3.65 1.16
CA TYR A 112 -2.27 -3.73 -0.09
C TYR A 112 -1.73 -4.77 -1.08
N ALA A 113 -0.48 -5.21 -0.91
CA ALA A 113 0.20 -6.14 -1.80
C ALA A 113 0.37 -7.56 -1.22
N TRP A 114 -0.27 -7.86 -0.10
CA TRP A 114 -0.18 -9.18 0.51
C TRP A 114 -0.93 -10.27 -0.26
N GLY A 115 -2.03 -9.92 -0.89
CA GLY A 115 -2.90 -10.85 -1.62
C GLY A 115 -2.77 -10.75 -3.14
N GLU A 116 -3.86 -11.11 -3.81
CA GLU A 116 -3.97 -11.03 -5.25
C GLU A 116 -3.95 -9.58 -5.77
N ASP A 117 -3.69 -9.42 -7.05
CA ASP A 117 -3.69 -8.12 -7.73
C ASP A 117 -5.10 -7.51 -7.69
N TYR A 118 -5.25 -6.47 -6.86
CA TYR A 118 -6.53 -5.80 -6.65
C TYR A 118 -7.16 -5.24 -7.93
N HIS A 119 -6.36 -4.96 -8.96
CA HIS A 119 -6.88 -4.52 -10.25
C HIS A 119 -7.79 -5.58 -10.86
N GLU A 120 -7.42 -6.86 -10.77
CA GLU A 120 -8.22 -7.96 -11.32
C GLU A 120 -9.48 -8.21 -10.46
N VAL A 121 -9.32 -8.22 -9.12
CA VAL A 121 -10.43 -8.43 -8.18
C VAL A 121 -11.48 -7.32 -8.33
N MET A 122 -11.04 -6.06 -8.28
CA MET A 122 -11.91 -4.90 -8.43
C MET A 122 -12.58 -4.86 -9.80
N ARG A 123 -11.81 -5.10 -10.88
CA ARG A 123 -12.33 -5.07 -12.25
C ARG A 123 -13.43 -6.08 -12.44
N LYS A 124 -13.26 -7.32 -11.97
CA LYS A 124 -14.28 -8.37 -12.06
C LYS A 124 -15.60 -7.93 -11.43
N LYS A 125 -15.55 -7.34 -10.24
CA LYS A 125 -16.76 -6.83 -9.54
C LYS A 125 -17.36 -5.59 -10.22
N LEU A 126 -16.53 -4.69 -10.72
CA LEU A 126 -16.99 -3.51 -11.47
C LEU A 126 -17.65 -3.87 -12.78
N GLU A 127 -17.18 -4.89 -13.50
CA GLU A 127 -17.80 -5.38 -14.72
C GLU A 127 -19.21 -5.97 -14.46
N GLN A 128 -19.39 -6.65 -13.33
CA GLN A 128 -20.73 -7.11 -12.90
C GLN A 128 -21.67 -5.92 -12.65
N LEU A 129 -21.18 -4.89 -11.94
CA LEU A 129 -21.98 -3.69 -11.68
C LEU A 129 -22.26 -2.90 -12.98
N ARG A 130 -21.29 -2.83 -13.90
CA ARG A 130 -21.46 -2.25 -15.23
C ARG A 130 -22.60 -2.93 -15.99
N ALA A 131 -22.62 -4.25 -16.02
CA ALA A 131 -23.67 -5.00 -16.71
C ALA A 131 -25.08 -4.68 -16.16
N ILE A 132 -25.20 -4.48 -14.84
CA ILE A 132 -26.46 -4.05 -14.20
C ILE A 132 -26.87 -2.66 -14.70
N LEU A 133 -25.93 -1.72 -14.81
CA LEU A 133 -26.21 -0.37 -15.31
C LEU A 133 -26.64 -0.39 -16.78
N GLU A 134 -25.97 -1.17 -17.62
CA GLU A 134 -26.25 -1.26 -19.06
C GLU A 134 -27.60 -1.93 -19.35
N GLN A 135 -28.03 -2.85 -18.48
CA GLN A 135 -29.39 -3.45 -18.56
C GLN A 135 -30.51 -2.52 -18.08
N ALA A 136 -30.17 -1.48 -17.31
CA ALA A 136 -31.17 -0.59 -16.71
C ALA A 136 -31.90 0.32 -17.71
N ALA A 137 -31.24 0.66 -18.83
CA ALA A 137 -31.82 1.48 -19.91
C ALA A 137 -31.05 1.28 -21.22
N SER A 138 -31.75 1.46 -22.36
CA SER A 138 -31.11 1.46 -23.67
C SER A 138 -30.20 2.70 -23.85
N GLY A 139 -29.07 2.54 -24.52
CA GLY A 139 -28.14 3.63 -24.81
C GLY A 139 -27.27 4.07 -23.64
N VAL A 140 -27.14 3.23 -22.59
CA VAL A 140 -26.23 3.48 -21.50
C VAL A 140 -24.79 3.28 -21.97
N GLU A 141 -23.98 4.30 -21.75
CA GLU A 141 -22.53 4.27 -21.99
C GLU A 141 -21.79 4.24 -20.64
N THR A 142 -20.76 3.40 -20.55
CA THR A 142 -19.95 3.27 -19.34
C THR A 142 -18.48 3.14 -19.64
N ARG A 143 -17.62 3.53 -18.68
CA ARG A 143 -16.19 3.24 -18.67
C ARG A 143 -15.77 2.90 -17.24
N VAL A 144 -15.06 1.79 -17.09
CA VAL A 144 -14.62 1.24 -15.80
C VAL A 144 -13.13 1.49 -15.61
N TYR A 145 -12.74 1.96 -14.43
CA TYR A 145 -11.33 2.18 -14.09
C TYR A 145 -11.02 1.72 -12.66
N VAL A 146 -9.80 1.19 -12.53
CA VAL A 146 -9.16 0.85 -11.26
C VAL A 146 -7.69 1.28 -11.39
N ASP A 147 -7.27 2.31 -10.67
CA ASP A 147 -5.92 2.85 -10.55
C ASP A 147 -5.20 3.21 -11.88
N THR A 148 -5.13 2.29 -12.82
CA THR A 148 -4.38 2.45 -14.08
C THR A 148 -5.06 3.34 -15.13
N GLY A 149 -6.28 3.79 -14.88
CA GLY A 149 -7.03 4.67 -15.78
C GLY A 149 -6.62 6.14 -15.69
N PRO A 150 -6.98 6.95 -16.70
CA PRO A 150 -6.73 8.39 -16.68
C PRO A 150 -7.81 9.13 -15.89
N ILE A 151 -8.12 8.65 -14.69
CA ILE A 151 -9.12 9.22 -13.78
C ILE A 151 -8.45 9.43 -12.41
N MET A 152 -8.88 10.46 -11.70
CA MET A 152 -8.44 10.76 -10.33
C MET A 152 -9.44 10.16 -9.33
N GLU A 153 -9.37 8.85 -9.13
CA GLU A 153 -10.36 8.08 -8.34
C GLU A 153 -10.57 8.66 -6.94
N ARG A 154 -9.50 9.06 -6.24
CA ARG A 154 -9.59 9.64 -4.89
C ARG A 154 -10.37 10.95 -4.88
N THR A 155 -10.20 11.78 -5.92
CA THR A 155 -10.94 13.04 -6.06
C THR A 155 -12.43 12.79 -6.22
N PHE A 156 -12.80 11.88 -7.12
CA PHE A 156 -14.22 11.54 -7.32
C PHE A 156 -14.83 10.83 -6.12
N ALA A 157 -14.09 9.94 -5.46
CA ALA A 157 -14.53 9.28 -4.23
C ALA A 157 -14.75 10.27 -3.07
N ARG A 158 -13.94 11.35 -2.97
CA ARG A 158 -14.19 12.45 -2.03
C ARG A 158 -15.48 13.20 -2.38
N LEU A 159 -15.69 13.52 -3.66
CA LEU A 159 -16.89 14.24 -4.12
C LEU A 159 -18.16 13.40 -4.01
N SER A 160 -18.05 12.08 -4.02
CA SER A 160 -19.16 11.14 -3.87
C SER A 160 -19.50 10.84 -2.40
N GLY A 161 -18.90 11.54 -1.45
CA GLY A 161 -19.20 11.36 -0.02
C GLY A 161 -18.64 10.08 0.61
N ILE A 162 -17.85 9.27 -0.12
CA ILE A 162 -17.23 8.05 0.44
C ILE A 162 -16.31 8.41 1.62
N GLY A 163 -15.63 9.56 1.55
CA GLY A 163 -14.75 10.02 2.62
C GLY A 163 -14.12 11.37 2.26
N TRP A 164 -13.21 11.83 3.10
CA TRP A 164 -12.43 13.05 2.85
C TRP A 164 -10.97 12.73 2.49
N MET A 165 -10.30 13.68 1.86
CA MET A 165 -8.86 13.59 1.64
C MET A 165 -8.15 13.86 2.96
N GLY A 166 -7.39 12.88 3.45
CA GLY A 166 -6.58 13.04 4.66
C GLY A 166 -5.32 13.87 4.42
N LYS A 167 -4.72 14.39 5.50
CA LYS A 167 -3.43 15.09 5.42
C LYS A 167 -2.29 14.22 4.87
N ASN A 168 -2.43 12.89 4.95
CA ASN A 168 -1.56 11.89 4.31
C ASN A 168 -1.90 11.59 2.85
N THR A 169 -2.79 12.36 2.24
CA THR A 169 -3.30 12.20 0.87
C THR A 169 -4.06 10.90 0.59
N CYS A 170 -4.36 10.09 1.59
CA CYS A 170 -5.27 8.96 1.47
C CYS A 170 -6.72 9.43 1.60
N LEU A 171 -7.65 8.71 0.96
CA LEU A 171 -9.07 8.89 1.23
C LEU A 171 -9.42 8.19 2.54
N ILE A 172 -10.07 8.90 3.45
CA ILE A 172 -10.43 8.40 4.78
C ILE A 172 -11.95 8.38 4.91
N ASN A 173 -12.51 7.22 5.24
CA ASN A 173 -13.92 7.07 5.60
C ASN A 173 -14.07 7.05 7.11
N GLU A 174 -15.10 7.72 7.63
CA GLU A 174 -15.32 7.87 9.07
C GLU A 174 -15.48 6.53 9.80
N GLN A 175 -16.11 5.54 9.15
CA GLN A 175 -16.43 4.24 9.74
C GLN A 175 -15.45 3.13 9.31
N LYS A 176 -14.83 3.28 8.12
CA LYS A 176 -14.05 2.23 7.46
C LYS A 176 -12.54 2.50 7.49
N GLY A 177 -12.10 3.69 7.93
CA GLY A 177 -10.68 4.08 7.88
C GLY A 177 -10.23 4.40 6.45
N SER A 178 -8.99 4.07 6.11
CA SER A 178 -8.42 4.36 4.79
C SER A 178 -7.90 3.10 4.04
N TRP A 179 -8.11 1.92 4.60
CA TRP A 179 -7.63 0.65 4.05
C TRP A 179 -8.58 0.06 3.01
N PHE A 180 -8.85 0.79 1.93
CA PHE A 180 -9.72 0.30 0.85
C PHE A 180 -9.19 0.71 -0.53
N PHE A 181 -9.36 -0.19 -1.49
CA PHE A 181 -9.14 0.07 -2.90
C PHE A 181 -10.32 0.86 -3.47
N LEU A 182 -10.04 1.66 -4.49
CA LEU A 182 -11.04 2.44 -5.20
C LEU A 182 -11.25 1.92 -6.62
N GLY A 183 -12.49 2.05 -7.09
CA GLY A 183 -12.84 1.85 -8.48
C GLY A 183 -13.92 2.84 -8.89
N VAL A 184 -13.98 3.16 -10.17
CA VAL A 184 -14.96 4.11 -10.70
C VAL A 184 -15.62 3.58 -11.98
N ILE A 185 -16.90 3.93 -12.14
CA ILE A 185 -17.64 3.77 -13.40
C ILE A 185 -18.09 5.16 -13.83
N LEU A 186 -17.59 5.64 -14.96
CA LEU A 186 -18.15 6.80 -15.66
C LEU A 186 -19.41 6.35 -16.39
N THR A 187 -20.49 7.12 -16.34
CA THR A 187 -21.73 6.79 -17.04
C THR A 187 -22.45 8.03 -17.56
N ASN A 188 -23.16 7.88 -18.67
CA ASN A 188 -24.07 8.89 -19.22
C ASN A 188 -25.45 8.91 -18.51
N LEU A 189 -25.66 8.05 -17.54
CA LEU A 189 -26.84 8.13 -16.68
C LEU A 189 -26.77 9.37 -15.80
N GLU A 190 -27.87 10.11 -15.73
CA GLU A 190 -28.04 11.21 -14.79
C GLU A 190 -28.56 10.64 -13.47
N LEU A 191 -27.66 10.55 -12.48
CA LEU A 191 -27.95 9.97 -11.17
C LEU A 191 -27.98 11.07 -10.11
N GLU A 192 -28.78 10.84 -9.06
CA GLU A 192 -28.75 11.70 -7.88
C GLU A 192 -27.37 11.67 -7.23
N LEU A 193 -26.75 12.82 -7.06
CA LEU A 193 -25.38 12.98 -6.58
C LEU A 193 -25.34 12.98 -5.05
N ASP A 194 -24.26 12.45 -4.50
CA ASP A 194 -23.96 12.55 -3.09
C ASP A 194 -23.24 13.85 -2.75
N LEU A 195 -23.29 14.25 -1.49
CA LEU A 195 -22.54 15.40 -0.99
C LEU A 195 -21.16 14.95 -0.48
N PRO A 196 -20.11 15.75 -0.70
CA PRO A 196 -18.79 15.46 -0.16
C PRO A 196 -18.79 15.32 1.35
N ALA A 197 -18.03 14.35 1.87
CA ALA A 197 -17.82 14.19 3.30
C ALA A 197 -17.01 15.37 3.88
N PRO A 198 -17.33 15.86 5.10
CA PRO A 198 -16.55 16.89 5.75
C PRO A 198 -15.17 16.38 6.15
N ASP A 199 -14.16 17.26 6.11
CA ASP A 199 -12.82 16.95 6.61
C ASP A 199 -12.84 16.82 8.15
N ARG A 200 -12.25 15.72 8.63
CA ARG A 200 -12.16 15.42 10.07
C ARG A 200 -10.71 15.20 10.53
N CYS A 201 -9.72 15.63 9.76
CA CYS A 201 -8.32 15.59 10.20
C CYS A 201 -8.02 16.55 11.36
N GLY A 202 -8.75 17.69 11.44
CA GLY A 202 -8.59 18.67 12.50
C GLY A 202 -7.14 19.12 12.68
N SER A 203 -6.68 19.22 13.93
CA SER A 203 -5.31 19.60 14.28
C SER A 203 -4.29 18.47 14.21
N CYS A 204 -4.69 17.21 13.95
CA CYS A 204 -3.79 16.05 13.95
C CYS A 204 -2.70 16.16 12.87
N THR A 205 -1.44 15.87 13.25
CA THR A 205 -0.25 15.90 12.38
C THR A 205 0.54 14.60 12.36
N ARG A 206 0.04 13.54 13.00
CA ARG A 206 0.76 12.25 13.20
C ARG A 206 1.35 11.67 11.93
N CYS A 207 0.63 11.70 10.81
CA CYS A 207 1.11 11.16 9.54
C CYS A 207 2.27 11.97 8.94
N LEU A 208 2.30 13.30 9.15
CA LEU A 208 3.37 14.17 8.70
C LEU A 208 4.65 13.89 9.52
N GLU A 209 4.50 13.82 10.85
CA GLU A 209 5.59 13.59 11.80
C GLU A 209 6.19 12.19 11.66
N ALA A 210 5.36 11.18 11.37
CA ALA A 210 5.80 9.80 11.23
C ALA A 210 6.48 9.49 9.89
N CYS A 211 6.37 10.37 8.88
CA CYS A 211 6.95 10.11 7.56
C CYS A 211 8.47 10.20 7.59
N PRO A 212 9.23 9.07 7.45
CA PRO A 212 10.68 9.07 7.67
C PRO A 212 11.46 9.88 6.63
N THR A 213 10.88 10.11 5.45
CA THR A 213 11.50 10.83 4.33
C THR A 213 10.97 12.26 4.19
N GLY A 214 10.02 12.68 5.04
CA GLY A 214 9.35 13.97 4.92
C GLY A 214 8.63 14.15 3.58
N ALA A 215 8.12 13.06 2.99
CA ALA A 215 7.37 13.11 1.73
C ALA A 215 6.05 13.89 1.85
N LEU A 216 5.44 13.93 3.04
CA LEU A 216 4.28 14.76 3.34
C LEU A 216 4.77 16.17 3.70
N VAL A 217 4.99 17.00 2.67
CA VAL A 217 5.65 18.31 2.80
C VAL A 217 4.80 19.36 3.50
N GLU A 218 3.49 19.21 3.41
CA GLU A 218 2.49 19.99 4.13
C GLU A 218 1.18 19.20 4.21
N PRO A 219 0.21 19.57 5.06
CA PRO A 219 -1.09 18.93 5.10
C PRO A 219 -1.71 18.82 3.70
N TYR A 220 -2.17 17.62 3.32
CA TYR A 220 -2.82 17.32 2.04
C TYR A 220 -1.90 17.36 0.82
N VAL A 221 -0.60 17.63 0.98
CA VAL A 221 0.37 17.69 -0.13
C VAL A 221 1.51 16.71 0.11
N MET A 222 1.69 15.81 -0.83
CA MET A 222 2.78 14.85 -0.86
C MET A 222 3.73 15.16 -2.03
N ASP A 223 5.02 15.27 -1.74
CA ASP A 223 6.05 15.11 -2.73
C ASP A 223 6.29 13.60 -2.93
N ALA A 224 5.67 13.04 -3.97
CA ALA A 224 5.77 11.61 -4.19
C ALA A 224 7.21 11.17 -4.52
N SER A 225 8.05 12.05 -5.06
CA SER A 225 9.45 11.75 -5.38
C SER A 225 10.31 11.44 -4.14
N ARG A 226 9.78 11.74 -2.93
CA ARG A 226 10.40 11.42 -1.64
C ARG A 226 9.73 10.25 -0.93
N CYS A 227 8.59 9.74 -1.43
CA CYS A 227 7.83 8.68 -0.77
C CYS A 227 8.55 7.33 -0.85
N ILE A 228 8.60 6.57 0.25
CA ILE A 228 9.17 5.22 0.28
C ILE A 228 8.50 4.32 -0.76
N SER A 229 7.16 4.39 -0.89
CA SER A 229 6.42 3.60 -1.89
C SER A 229 6.84 3.96 -3.32
N TYR A 230 7.14 5.23 -3.60
CA TYR A 230 7.66 5.64 -4.90
C TYR A 230 9.04 5.01 -5.16
N PHE A 231 9.94 5.05 -4.18
CA PHE A 231 11.29 4.49 -4.33
C PHE A 231 11.28 2.98 -4.61
N ASN A 232 10.50 2.22 -3.84
CA ASN A 232 10.56 0.76 -3.91
C ASN A 232 9.59 0.13 -4.92
N ILE A 233 8.67 0.92 -5.53
CA ILE A 233 7.72 0.46 -6.54
C ILE A 233 7.98 1.07 -7.92
N GLU A 234 8.12 2.42 -8.00
CA GLU A 234 8.06 3.18 -9.26
C GLU A 234 9.44 3.47 -9.86
N VAL A 235 10.43 3.82 -9.02
CA VAL A 235 11.78 4.18 -9.46
C VAL A 235 12.43 3.01 -10.19
N ARG A 236 12.91 3.28 -11.41
CA ARG A 236 13.64 2.30 -12.23
C ARG A 236 15.15 2.43 -12.10
N GLY A 237 15.64 3.55 -11.64
CA GLY A 237 17.02 3.85 -11.36
C GLY A 237 17.47 3.53 -9.94
N ALA A 238 18.57 4.15 -9.54
CA ALA A 238 19.08 4.09 -8.18
C ALA A 238 18.17 4.87 -7.22
N ILE A 239 18.01 4.37 -6.00
CA ILE A 239 17.42 5.13 -4.90
C ILE A 239 18.51 6.09 -4.39
N PRO A 240 18.21 7.41 -4.26
CA PRO A 240 19.18 8.36 -3.72
C PRO A 240 19.68 7.93 -2.34
N GLU A 241 21.00 8.07 -2.11
CA GLU A 241 21.65 7.50 -0.91
C GLU A 241 21.08 8.09 0.39
N GLU A 242 20.74 9.39 0.38
CA GLU A 242 20.16 10.11 1.51
C GLU A 242 18.81 9.53 1.99
N PHE A 243 18.07 8.83 1.13
CA PHE A 243 16.78 8.21 1.52
C PHE A 243 16.88 6.74 1.90
N ARG A 244 18.00 6.05 1.55
CA ARG A 244 18.10 4.58 1.76
C ARG A 244 17.93 4.17 3.22
N THR A 245 18.48 4.94 4.15
CA THR A 245 18.32 4.67 5.59
C THR A 245 16.86 4.80 6.04
N ALA A 246 16.16 5.82 5.55
CA ALA A 246 14.78 6.11 5.90
C ALA A 246 13.78 5.04 5.38
N ILE A 247 14.15 4.25 4.37
CA ILE A 247 13.35 3.13 3.88
C ILE A 247 13.15 2.07 4.98
N GLY A 248 14.11 1.95 5.91
CA GLY A 248 14.02 0.98 7.00
C GLY A 248 13.91 -0.45 6.48
N ARG A 249 12.85 -1.15 6.89
CA ARG A 249 12.56 -2.54 6.50
C ARG A 249 11.56 -2.70 5.35
N ASN A 250 11.15 -1.61 4.69
CA ASN A 250 10.11 -1.63 3.65
C ASN A 250 10.67 -2.12 2.31
N VAL A 251 10.51 -3.41 2.01
CA VAL A 251 10.93 -4.02 0.74
C VAL A 251 10.02 -3.59 -0.40
N PHE A 252 8.69 -3.45 -0.13
CA PHE A 252 7.70 -3.07 -1.15
C PHE A 252 6.57 -2.26 -0.52
N GLY A 253 6.34 -1.05 -1.04
CA GLY A 253 5.33 -0.13 -0.49
C GLY A 253 5.75 0.43 0.88
N CYS A 254 4.80 1.09 1.55
CA CYS A 254 4.97 1.66 2.88
C CYS A 254 3.59 1.98 3.46
N ASP A 255 3.34 1.62 4.71
CA ASP A 255 2.04 1.81 5.37
C ASP A 255 2.08 2.86 6.50
N ILE A 256 3.26 3.41 6.83
CA ILE A 256 3.50 4.20 8.06
C ILE A 256 2.47 5.32 8.24
N CYS A 257 2.20 6.13 7.20
CA CYS A 257 1.26 7.25 7.31
C CYS A 257 -0.21 6.82 7.47
N GLN A 258 -0.56 5.59 7.08
CA GLN A 258 -1.87 4.98 7.32
C GLN A 258 -1.93 4.29 8.69
N ASP A 259 -0.85 3.60 9.09
CA ASP A 259 -0.76 2.92 10.38
C ASP A 259 -0.95 3.89 11.56
N VAL A 260 -0.29 5.06 11.52
CA VAL A 260 -0.37 6.07 12.59
C VAL A 260 -1.66 6.89 12.55
N CYS A 261 -2.49 6.71 11.51
CA CYS A 261 -3.72 7.48 11.36
C CYS A 261 -4.76 7.04 12.40
N PRO A 262 -5.29 7.96 13.22
CA PRO A 262 -6.28 7.62 14.24
C PRO A 262 -7.54 6.97 13.69
N TRP A 263 -7.92 7.28 12.45
CA TRP A 263 -9.08 6.70 11.80
C TRP A 263 -8.92 5.21 11.44
N ASN A 264 -7.69 4.70 11.45
CA ASN A 264 -7.39 3.29 11.26
C ASN A 264 -7.21 2.50 12.57
N SER A 265 -6.91 3.19 13.70
CA SER A 265 -6.41 2.52 14.92
C SER A 265 -7.15 2.89 16.22
N ARG A 266 -8.23 3.73 16.19
CA ARG A 266 -8.91 4.18 17.40
C ARG A 266 -10.24 3.50 17.69
N PRO A 267 -10.60 3.35 19.00
CA PRO A 267 -11.97 3.13 19.41
C PRO A 267 -12.82 4.36 19.05
N LEU A 268 -13.96 4.11 18.42
CA LEU A 268 -15.01 5.10 18.28
C LEU A 268 -15.81 5.07 19.58
N SER A 269 -15.76 6.13 20.39
CA SER A 269 -16.70 6.31 21.48
C SER A 269 -17.98 6.94 20.94
N VAL A 270 -19.13 6.41 21.37
CA VAL A 270 -20.43 7.01 21.11
C VAL A 270 -20.77 7.91 22.29
N VAL A 271 -20.70 9.21 22.13
CA VAL A 271 -21.13 10.19 23.14
C VAL A 271 -22.37 10.87 22.60
N ASN A 272 -23.48 10.77 23.33
CA ASN A 272 -24.78 11.38 22.98
C ASN A 272 -25.30 11.05 21.58
N GLY A 273 -25.12 9.80 21.12
CA GLY A 273 -25.59 9.36 19.80
C GLY A 273 -24.74 9.83 18.62
N SER A 274 -23.66 10.58 18.85
CA SER A 274 -22.70 11.00 17.85
C SER A 274 -21.38 10.25 18.03
N LEU A 275 -20.77 9.84 16.91
CA LEU A 275 -19.46 9.20 16.90
C LEU A 275 -18.37 10.25 17.12
N HIS A 276 -17.61 10.10 18.20
CA HIS A 276 -16.44 10.92 18.48
C HIS A 276 -15.17 10.07 18.46
N VAL A 277 -14.10 10.60 17.88
CA VAL A 277 -12.75 10.04 18.00
C VAL A 277 -12.11 10.71 19.21
N ASP A 278 -11.86 9.94 20.26
CA ASP A 278 -11.25 10.48 21.47
C ASP A 278 -9.89 11.10 21.17
N ALA A 279 -9.81 12.43 21.37
CA ALA A 279 -8.59 13.21 21.17
C ALA A 279 -7.60 13.11 22.34
N ALA A 280 -8.02 12.46 23.45
CA ALA A 280 -7.30 12.50 24.71
C ALA A 280 -6.33 11.34 24.88
N HIS A 281 -5.05 11.63 24.93
CA HIS A 281 -4.11 10.89 25.74
C HIS A 281 -4.22 11.41 27.18
N GLY A 282 -5.09 10.78 27.98
CA GLY A 282 -5.00 10.82 29.42
C GLY A 282 -4.36 9.52 29.88
N GLU A 283 -3.37 9.58 30.74
CA GLU A 283 -2.57 8.48 31.28
C GLU A 283 -3.37 7.48 32.17
N ASN A 284 -4.70 7.44 32.08
CA ASN A 284 -5.59 6.63 32.92
C ASN A 284 -6.69 5.92 32.14
N SER A 285 -6.41 5.30 30.98
CA SER A 285 -7.36 4.38 30.37
C SER A 285 -7.04 2.96 30.84
N SER A 286 -8.06 2.28 31.40
CA SER A 286 -7.98 0.88 31.83
C SER A 286 -7.54 -0.04 30.66
N PRO A 287 -6.83 -1.17 30.94
CA PRO A 287 -6.33 -2.09 29.92
C PRO A 287 -7.38 -2.76 29.03
N ASP A 288 -8.67 -2.59 29.33
CA ASP A 288 -9.80 -3.25 28.64
C ASP A 288 -10.54 -2.39 27.63
N SER A 289 -10.03 -1.18 27.27
CA SER A 289 -10.58 -0.44 26.15
C SER A 289 -10.21 -1.16 24.83
N HIS A 290 -11.15 -1.95 24.30
CA HIS A 290 -11.02 -2.58 22.98
C HIS A 290 -10.73 -1.52 21.92
N GLN A 291 -9.47 -1.39 21.54
CA GLN A 291 -9.05 -0.55 20.41
C GLN A 291 -9.75 -1.07 19.16
N ARG A 292 -10.79 -0.38 18.71
CA ARG A 292 -11.40 -0.69 17.41
C ARG A 292 -10.39 -0.29 16.32
N ARG A 293 -9.82 -1.30 15.69
CA ARG A 293 -9.11 -1.12 14.40
C ARG A 293 -10.15 -0.90 13.30
N ALA A 294 -9.74 -0.26 12.20
CA ALA A 294 -10.57 -0.17 11.00
C ALA A 294 -11.07 -1.57 10.61
N PRO A 295 -12.29 -1.67 10.04
CA PRO A 295 -12.87 -2.96 9.65
C PRO A 295 -11.91 -3.77 8.77
N THR A 296 -11.96 -5.08 8.90
CA THR A 296 -11.13 -6.03 8.14
C THR A 296 -11.97 -6.72 7.07
N THR A 297 -11.31 -7.13 6.00
CA THR A 297 -11.93 -7.91 4.93
C THR A 297 -11.95 -9.40 5.26
N SER A 298 -12.99 -10.09 4.82
CA SER A 298 -13.05 -11.56 4.77
C SER A 298 -12.69 -12.12 3.39
N LEU A 299 -12.41 -11.26 2.40
CA LEU A 299 -12.06 -11.68 1.05
C LEU A 299 -10.73 -12.45 1.05
N PRO A 300 -10.72 -13.73 0.63
CA PRO A 300 -9.50 -14.53 0.60
C PRO A 300 -8.45 -13.95 -0.33
N GLU A 301 -8.87 -13.26 -1.39
CA GLU A 301 -7.99 -12.62 -2.37
C GLU A 301 -7.10 -11.54 -1.75
N PHE A 302 -7.49 -10.95 -0.61
CA PHE A 302 -6.73 -9.89 0.08
C PHE A 302 -6.02 -10.37 1.35
N GLN A 303 -6.13 -11.66 1.68
CA GLN A 303 -5.34 -12.24 2.78
C GLN A 303 -3.87 -12.42 2.37
N PRO A 304 -2.94 -12.43 3.34
CA PRO A 304 -1.53 -12.64 3.04
C PRO A 304 -1.28 -13.96 2.29
N MET A 305 -0.72 -13.86 1.09
CA MET A 305 -0.36 -14.99 0.26
C MET A 305 0.72 -15.83 0.93
N GLN A 306 0.59 -17.16 0.81
CA GLN A 306 1.66 -18.10 1.12
C GLN A 306 2.55 -18.26 -0.10
N VAL A 307 3.86 -18.10 0.08
CA VAL A 307 4.86 -18.16 -0.98
C VAL A 307 5.58 -19.50 -0.90
N GLU A 308 5.51 -20.26 -2.00
CA GLU A 308 6.28 -21.49 -2.19
C GLU A 308 7.40 -21.25 -3.22
N ILE A 309 8.64 -21.56 -2.85
CA ILE A 309 9.81 -21.44 -3.72
C ILE A 309 10.12 -22.85 -4.28
N GLN A 310 10.21 -22.97 -5.61
CA GLN A 310 10.44 -24.27 -6.25
C GLN A 310 11.90 -24.70 -6.31
N SER A 311 12.83 -23.73 -6.30
CA SER A 311 14.27 -24.00 -6.34
C SER A 311 15.00 -22.94 -5.54
N ARG A 312 15.71 -23.34 -4.50
CA ARG A 312 16.77 -22.50 -3.94
C ARG A 312 18.00 -22.69 -4.80
N GLU A 313 18.31 -21.75 -5.67
CA GLU A 313 19.65 -21.68 -6.24
C GLU A 313 20.58 -21.26 -5.09
N PRO A 314 21.67 -22.01 -4.83
CA PRO A 314 22.68 -21.55 -3.89
C PRO A 314 23.23 -20.21 -4.40
N LEU A 315 23.28 -19.21 -3.52
CA LEU A 315 23.73 -17.85 -3.87
C LEU A 315 25.22 -17.73 -4.17
N ALA A 316 25.98 -18.82 -4.21
CA ALA A 316 27.39 -18.83 -4.57
C ALA A 316 27.80 -20.20 -5.14
N ASP A 317 28.23 -20.22 -6.40
CA ASP A 317 29.21 -21.17 -6.88
C ASP A 317 30.59 -20.85 -6.25
N HIS A 318 30.78 -21.25 -5.02
CA HIS A 318 32.11 -21.46 -4.48
C HIS A 318 32.25 -22.96 -4.25
N ALA A 319 32.78 -23.63 -5.26
CA ALA A 319 33.35 -24.95 -5.13
C ALA A 319 34.46 -24.95 -4.08
N ALA A 320 34.11 -25.22 -2.84
CA ALA A 320 34.96 -25.90 -1.89
C ALA A 320 34.38 -27.30 -1.78
N GLU A 321 35.00 -28.24 -2.50
CA GLU A 321 34.86 -29.65 -2.24
C GLU A 321 35.31 -29.89 -0.80
N ASP A 322 34.38 -30.07 0.09
CA ASP A 322 34.36 -30.97 1.26
C ASP A 322 33.34 -30.47 2.29
N GLU A 323 32.47 -31.39 2.63
CA GLU A 323 31.37 -31.40 3.57
C GLU A 323 29.99 -31.16 2.94
N ALA A 324 29.26 -32.29 2.84
CA ALA A 324 27.89 -32.37 2.42
C ALA A 324 26.99 -31.49 3.36
N VAL A 325 26.71 -30.28 2.92
CA VAL A 325 25.64 -29.48 3.51
C VAL A 325 24.33 -30.22 3.23
N PRO A 326 23.53 -30.55 4.26
CA PRO A 326 22.26 -31.24 4.06
C PRO A 326 21.42 -30.43 3.06
N GLN A 327 21.06 -31.03 1.93
CA GLN A 327 20.04 -30.50 1.04
C GLN A 327 18.72 -30.51 1.82
N VAL A 328 18.37 -29.39 2.45
CA VAL A 328 17.07 -29.19 3.06
C VAL A 328 16.06 -28.98 1.93
N SER A 329 15.51 -30.09 1.45
CA SER A 329 14.49 -30.15 0.41
C SER A 329 13.07 -29.88 0.91
N ASN A 330 12.90 -29.21 2.05
CA ASN A 330 11.60 -28.80 2.56
C ASN A 330 11.59 -27.29 2.78
N THR A 331 11.22 -26.56 1.74
CA THR A 331 10.86 -25.14 1.88
C THR A 331 9.40 -25.09 2.34
N GLU A 332 9.17 -24.91 3.63
CA GLU A 332 7.83 -24.58 4.10
C GLU A 332 7.39 -23.24 3.47
N PRO A 333 6.13 -23.12 3.03
CA PRO A 333 5.61 -21.87 2.52
C PRO A 333 5.71 -20.76 3.59
N PHE A 334 6.08 -19.57 3.20
CA PHE A 334 6.10 -18.40 4.09
C PHE A 334 5.06 -17.35 3.70
N SER A 335 4.54 -16.62 4.69
CA SER A 335 3.54 -15.58 4.50
C SER A 335 4.14 -14.27 4.01
N LEU A 336 3.43 -13.53 3.13
CA LEU A 336 3.78 -12.14 2.79
C LEU A 336 3.49 -11.15 3.93
N PHE A 337 2.78 -11.56 4.97
CA PHE A 337 2.73 -10.80 6.21
C PHE A 337 4.04 -11.00 6.98
N ASN A 338 4.78 -9.92 7.15
CA ASN A 338 5.98 -9.89 7.98
C ASN A 338 7.02 -10.99 7.60
N PRO A 339 7.35 -11.13 6.30
CA PRO A 339 8.17 -12.23 5.80
C PRO A 339 9.62 -12.14 6.32
N PRO A 340 10.26 -13.29 6.61
CA PRO A 340 11.71 -13.32 6.85
C PRO A 340 12.47 -12.77 5.65
N LEU A 341 13.45 -11.91 5.91
CA LEU A 341 14.22 -11.27 4.84
C LEU A 341 15.05 -12.28 4.04
N GLU A 342 15.51 -13.34 4.70
CA GLU A 342 16.22 -14.47 4.09
C GLU A 342 15.35 -15.19 3.05
N GLU A 343 14.07 -15.39 3.37
CA GLU A 343 13.13 -16.06 2.45
C GLU A 343 12.86 -15.19 1.21
N LEU A 344 12.72 -13.87 1.41
CA LEU A 344 12.59 -12.94 0.28
C LEU A 344 13.84 -12.90 -0.59
N ALA A 345 15.02 -13.04 0.02
CA ALA A 345 16.30 -13.06 -0.67
C ALA A 345 16.53 -14.33 -1.49
N SER A 346 15.90 -15.44 -1.10
CA SER A 346 16.02 -16.73 -1.81
C SER A 346 15.12 -16.84 -3.04
N ILE A 347 14.25 -15.85 -3.31
CA ILE A 347 13.36 -15.84 -4.48
C ILE A 347 14.18 -15.59 -5.74
N SER A 348 14.30 -16.61 -6.61
CA SER A 348 14.92 -16.51 -7.93
C SER A 348 14.10 -15.63 -8.89
N GLU A 349 14.68 -15.17 -10.00
CA GLU A 349 13.94 -14.43 -11.02
C GLU A 349 12.77 -15.25 -11.59
N LYS A 350 12.97 -16.55 -11.77
CA LYS A 350 11.93 -17.46 -12.23
C LYS A 350 10.78 -17.54 -11.24
N ASP A 351 11.10 -17.71 -9.95
CA ASP A 351 10.09 -17.75 -8.90
C ASP A 351 9.42 -16.39 -8.71
N PHE A 352 10.15 -15.28 -8.78
CA PHE A 352 9.57 -13.94 -8.74
C PHE A 352 8.49 -13.76 -9.82
N ARG A 353 8.80 -14.15 -11.06
CA ARG A 353 7.85 -14.07 -12.18
C ARG A 353 6.64 -14.98 -11.99
N ARG A 354 6.83 -16.18 -11.42
CA ARG A 354 5.76 -17.15 -11.15
C ARG A 354 4.89 -16.72 -9.99
N VAL A 355 5.50 -16.46 -8.83
CA VAL A 355 4.80 -16.17 -7.57
C VAL A 355 4.04 -14.84 -7.66
N PHE A 356 4.70 -13.80 -8.19
CA PHE A 356 4.12 -12.46 -8.25
C PHE A 356 3.41 -12.14 -9.58
N ALA A 357 3.13 -13.13 -10.42
CA ALA A 357 2.39 -12.94 -11.68
C ALA A 357 1.04 -12.23 -11.47
N ARG A 358 0.34 -12.60 -10.40
CA ARG A 358 -0.96 -12.06 -10.02
C ARG A 358 -0.89 -11.25 -8.71
N SER A 359 0.23 -10.57 -8.47
CA SER A 359 0.44 -9.70 -7.31
C SER A 359 0.88 -8.31 -7.76
N PRO A 360 0.53 -7.24 -7.03
CA PRO A 360 1.06 -5.90 -7.27
C PRO A 360 2.59 -5.83 -7.23
N ILE A 361 3.25 -6.75 -6.52
CA ILE A 361 4.71 -6.81 -6.35
C ILE A 361 5.44 -6.92 -7.70
N LYS A 362 4.83 -7.52 -8.74
CA LYS A 362 5.39 -7.58 -10.10
C LYS A 362 5.79 -6.21 -10.66
N ARG A 363 5.20 -5.10 -10.14
CA ARG A 363 5.48 -3.74 -10.61
C ARG A 363 6.91 -3.30 -10.32
N ALA A 364 7.52 -3.76 -9.23
CA ALA A 364 8.92 -3.46 -8.92
C ALA A 364 9.90 -4.03 -9.95
N LYS A 365 9.52 -5.09 -10.68
CA LYS A 365 10.39 -5.94 -11.50
C LYS A 365 11.47 -6.61 -10.65
N TYR A 366 12.07 -7.69 -11.13
CA TYR A 366 13.06 -8.44 -10.35
C TYR A 366 14.30 -7.60 -9.99
N ARG A 367 14.76 -6.76 -10.92
CA ARG A 367 15.86 -5.80 -10.65
C ARG A 367 15.56 -4.86 -9.48
N GLY A 368 14.36 -4.26 -9.48
CA GLY A 368 13.93 -3.39 -8.39
C GLY A 368 13.75 -4.14 -7.07
N TRP A 369 13.30 -5.41 -7.15
CA TRP A 369 13.21 -6.31 -6.00
C TRP A 369 14.59 -6.52 -5.36
N LEU A 370 15.61 -6.92 -6.13
CA LEU A 370 16.97 -7.09 -5.63
C LEU A 370 17.55 -5.81 -5.04
N ARG A 371 17.35 -4.67 -5.74
CA ARG A 371 17.75 -3.35 -5.24
C ARG A 371 17.13 -3.04 -3.87
N ASN A 372 15.84 -3.29 -3.69
CA ASN A 372 15.12 -3.04 -2.45
C ASN A 372 15.62 -3.94 -1.32
N LEU A 373 15.88 -5.23 -1.64
CA LEU A 373 16.48 -6.17 -0.67
C LEU A 373 17.85 -5.69 -0.19
N CYS A 374 18.73 -5.21 -1.09
CA CYS A 374 20.03 -4.65 -0.70
C CYS A 374 19.85 -3.51 0.33
N VAL A 375 18.90 -2.59 0.09
CA VAL A 375 18.65 -1.46 1.01
C VAL A 375 18.16 -1.96 2.37
N VAL A 376 17.21 -2.89 2.40
CA VAL A 376 16.65 -3.41 3.65
C VAL A 376 17.68 -4.22 4.43
N MET A 377 18.50 -5.02 3.76
CA MET A 377 19.60 -5.77 4.37
C MET A 377 20.64 -4.82 5.01
N GLY A 378 21.04 -3.77 4.28
CA GLY A 378 21.94 -2.75 4.82
C GLY A 378 21.35 -2.03 6.04
N ASN A 379 20.04 -1.83 6.09
CA ASN A 379 19.34 -1.22 7.22
C ASN A 379 19.14 -2.17 8.40
N SER A 380 19.15 -3.49 8.17
CA SER A 380 18.96 -4.48 9.23
C SER A 380 20.06 -4.45 10.29
N GLY A 381 21.28 -4.02 9.91
CA GLY A 381 22.47 -4.11 10.75
C GLY A 381 22.91 -5.55 11.02
N ASP A 382 22.41 -6.53 10.25
CA ASP A 382 22.65 -7.95 10.44
C ASP A 382 23.76 -8.47 9.51
N GLY A 383 24.90 -8.84 10.09
CA GLY A 383 26.06 -9.36 9.35
C GLY A 383 25.80 -10.67 8.60
N ARG A 384 24.73 -11.42 8.93
CA ARG A 384 24.37 -12.65 8.21
C ARG A 384 24.05 -12.41 6.73
N PHE A 385 23.70 -11.17 6.35
CA PHE A 385 23.43 -10.81 4.96
C PHE A 385 24.67 -10.44 4.13
N ILE A 386 25.86 -10.35 4.74
CA ILE A 386 27.10 -9.99 4.04
C ILE A 386 27.36 -10.91 2.84
N PRO A 387 27.31 -12.26 2.96
CA PRO A 387 27.61 -13.15 1.82
C PRO A 387 26.62 -12.94 0.66
N TRP A 388 25.33 -12.72 0.93
CA TRP A 388 24.36 -12.41 -0.10
C TRP A 388 24.66 -11.07 -0.79
N LEU A 389 25.01 -10.05 -0.01
CA LEU A 389 25.33 -8.72 -0.53
C LEU A 389 26.64 -8.72 -1.35
N GLU A 390 27.65 -9.53 -0.99
CA GLU A 390 28.86 -9.73 -1.78
C GLU A 390 28.53 -10.34 -3.14
N THR A 391 27.65 -11.35 -3.19
CA THR A 391 27.14 -11.91 -4.44
C THR A 391 26.40 -10.85 -5.26
N ALA A 392 25.54 -10.06 -4.61
CA ALA A 392 24.78 -8.97 -5.26
C ALA A 392 25.72 -7.84 -5.75
N ALA A 393 26.85 -7.61 -5.12
CA ALA A 393 27.87 -6.67 -5.58
C ALA A 393 28.58 -7.11 -6.87
N GLY A 394 28.53 -8.41 -7.22
CA GLY A 394 28.93 -8.97 -8.51
C GLY A 394 27.85 -9.00 -9.58
N ASN A 395 26.63 -8.55 -9.28
CA ASN A 395 25.49 -8.62 -10.21
C ASN A 395 25.76 -7.87 -11.53
N PRO A 396 25.32 -8.36 -12.69
CA PRO A 396 25.49 -7.67 -13.98
C PRO A 396 24.80 -6.30 -14.02
N ASP A 397 23.71 -6.09 -13.27
CA ASP A 397 23.00 -4.81 -13.22
C ASP A 397 23.73 -3.79 -12.30
N PRO A 398 24.14 -2.62 -12.82
CA PRO A 398 24.89 -1.63 -12.06
C PRO A 398 24.08 -1.05 -10.88
N ILE A 399 22.76 -1.01 -10.96
CA ILE A 399 21.92 -0.49 -9.88
C ILE A 399 21.94 -1.46 -8.70
N VAL A 400 21.85 -2.76 -8.95
CA VAL A 400 21.95 -3.77 -7.89
C VAL A 400 23.34 -3.70 -7.23
N ARG A 401 24.43 -3.65 -8.03
CA ARG A 401 25.80 -3.51 -7.51
C ARG A 401 25.98 -2.30 -6.60
N GLU A 402 25.47 -1.14 -7.03
CA GLU A 402 25.59 0.11 -6.27
C GLU A 402 24.92 0.00 -4.90
N HIS A 403 23.70 -0.58 -4.85
CA HIS A 403 22.96 -0.72 -3.60
C HIS A 403 23.56 -1.80 -2.69
N ALA A 404 24.09 -2.89 -3.26
CA ALA A 404 24.81 -3.92 -2.52
C ALA A 404 26.10 -3.35 -1.89
N ALA A 405 26.87 -2.57 -2.65
CA ALA A 405 28.08 -1.91 -2.14
C ALA A 405 27.76 -0.92 -1.01
N TRP A 406 26.66 -0.15 -1.13
CA TRP A 406 26.19 0.72 -0.06
C TRP A 406 25.84 -0.09 1.21
N ALA A 407 25.09 -1.18 1.05
CA ALA A 407 24.68 -2.04 2.16
C ALA A 407 25.89 -2.68 2.87
N LEU A 408 26.88 -3.16 2.11
CA LEU A 408 28.13 -3.71 2.66
C LEU A 408 28.89 -2.66 3.47
N ARG A 409 29.08 -1.44 2.93
CA ARG A 409 29.73 -0.35 3.70
C ARG A 409 29.01 -0.09 5.02
N ARG A 410 27.68 -0.11 5.01
CA ARG A 410 26.87 0.16 6.19
C ARG A 410 26.98 -0.94 7.25
N LEU A 411 27.04 -2.20 6.83
CA LEU A 411 27.20 -3.34 7.74
C LEU A 411 28.64 -3.44 8.27
N SER A 412 29.65 -3.12 7.44
CA SER A 412 31.07 -3.16 7.86
C SER A 412 31.46 -1.97 8.73
N GLY A 413 30.86 -0.79 8.53
CA GLY A 413 31.13 0.41 9.34
C GLY A 413 30.53 0.39 10.74
N GLY A 414 29.61 -0.55 11.02
CA GLY A 414 29.04 -0.78 12.36
C GLY A 414 29.91 -1.61 13.32
N VAL A 415 31.06 -2.10 12.86
CA VAL A 415 32.00 -2.95 13.66
C VAL A 415 33.07 -2.16 14.38
N SER A 416 33.17 -0.81 14.21
CA SER A 416 34.15 -0.03 14.97
C SER A 416 33.53 0.77 16.09
N THR A 417 33.98 0.41 17.28
CA THR A 417 34.03 1.08 18.57
C THR A 417 32.94 0.76 19.58
N GLY A 418 33.37 0.06 20.59
CA GLY A 418 33.11 0.28 21.96
C GLY A 418 32.89 -0.96 22.79
#